data_fdd07acea6e6d7ae60ef7a16c0bb0e45
#
_entry.id   fdd07acea6e6d7ae60ef7a16c0bb0e45
#
_cell.length_a   1.000
_cell.length_b   1.000
_cell.length_c   1.000
_cell.angle_alpha   90.00
_cell.angle_beta   90.00
_cell.angle_gamma   90.00
#
_symmetry.space_group_name_H-M   'P 1'
#
loop_
_entity.id
_entity.type
_entity.pdbx_description
1 polymer ?
#
loop_
_entity_poly.entity_id
_entity_poly.type
_entity_poly.pdbx_seq_one_letter_code
_entity_poly.pdbx_strand_id
1 'polypeptide(L)'
;MNVLTAADEKEVNPKVWAGEGKRGGLAISPVKRTVQGGSEAVKRQQYPIPLERIIGLKPVIQTLVKDGLLELRMSPYNTPILPVQRADGTYWLVRDLRKSNEIVLKQHPVAPSPSTLMSLVPPEHKWFSVTDLEDAFWTCALDSES
;
A
#
# COMPACT_ATOMS: atom_id res chain seq x y z
N MET A 1 -19.59 8.07 -18.63
CA MET A 1 -19.02 8.13 -17.27
C MET A 1 -18.84 9.62 -16.98
N ASN A 2 -19.61 10.16 -16.03
CA ASN A 2 -19.45 11.57 -15.67
C ASN A 2 -18.27 11.67 -14.70
N VAL A 3 -17.29 12.50 -15.06
CA VAL A 3 -16.19 12.85 -14.18
C VAL A 3 -16.67 13.95 -13.23
N LEU A 4 -16.27 13.91 -11.97
CA LEU A 4 -16.55 14.98 -11.02
C LEU A 4 -16.10 16.33 -11.58
N THR A 5 -16.97 17.33 -11.48
CA THR A 5 -16.61 18.70 -11.82
C THR A 5 -15.91 19.39 -10.65
N ALA A 6 -15.22 20.48 -10.88
CA ALA A 6 -14.60 21.28 -9.80
C ALA A 6 -15.63 21.83 -8.77
N ALA A 7 -16.91 21.87 -9.13
CA ALA A 7 -17.99 22.21 -8.20
C ALA A 7 -18.32 21.04 -7.29
N ASP A 8 -18.45 19.82 -7.88
CA ASP A 8 -18.71 18.59 -7.12
C ASP A 8 -17.58 18.28 -6.13
N GLU A 9 -16.32 18.53 -6.55
CA GLU A 9 -15.15 18.32 -5.68
C GLU A 9 -15.19 19.20 -4.42
N LYS A 10 -15.77 20.40 -4.49
CA LYS A 10 -15.90 21.29 -3.33
C LYS A 10 -16.94 20.83 -2.32
N GLU A 11 -17.92 20.03 -2.76
CA GLU A 11 -18.94 19.46 -1.88
C GLU A 11 -18.43 18.23 -1.12
N VAL A 12 -17.36 17.59 -1.63
CA VAL A 12 -16.74 16.44 -0.95
C VAL A 12 -15.91 16.94 0.24
N ASN A 13 -16.04 16.25 1.38
CA ASN A 13 -15.26 16.59 2.58
C ASN A 13 -13.76 16.56 2.24
N PRO A 14 -13.01 17.67 2.46
CA PRO A 14 -11.59 17.75 2.12
C PRO A 14 -10.70 16.68 2.79
N LYS A 15 -11.19 16.05 3.85
CA LYS A 15 -10.47 14.96 4.54
C LYS A 15 -10.48 13.63 3.76
N VAL A 16 -11.33 13.52 2.74
CA VAL A 16 -11.41 12.33 1.87
C VAL A 16 -10.28 12.34 0.83
N TRP A 17 -9.80 13.52 0.47
CA TRP A 17 -8.76 13.64 -0.54
C TRP A 17 -7.38 13.33 0.00
N ALA A 18 -6.64 12.52 -0.73
CA ALA A 18 -5.21 12.35 -0.50
C ALA A 18 -4.45 13.67 -0.73
N GLY A 19 -3.45 13.93 0.09
CA GLY A 19 -2.64 15.15 -0.01
C GLY A 19 -1.28 14.96 0.65
N GLU A 20 -0.35 15.87 0.38
CA GLU A 20 0.98 15.85 0.99
C GLU A 20 0.89 15.79 2.51
N GLY A 21 1.56 14.82 3.12
CA GLY A 21 1.59 14.62 4.57
C GLY A 21 0.26 14.16 5.20
N LYS A 22 -0.76 13.85 4.39
CA LYS A 22 -2.08 13.39 4.83
C LYS A 22 -2.36 11.97 4.36
N ARG A 23 -1.46 11.05 4.62
CA ARG A 23 -1.77 9.64 4.42
C ARG A 23 -2.66 9.19 5.56
N GLY A 24 -3.95 9.04 5.26
CA GLY A 24 -4.92 8.49 6.20
C GLY A 24 -4.63 7.01 6.45
N GLY A 25 -4.81 6.53 7.69
CA GLY A 25 -4.89 5.11 8.00
C GLY A 25 -6.31 4.60 7.82
N LEU A 26 -6.48 3.36 7.39
CA LEU A 26 -7.77 2.70 7.43
C LEU A 26 -8.18 2.47 8.90
N ALA A 27 -9.44 2.72 9.22
CA ALA A 27 -10.01 2.46 10.55
C ALA A 27 -10.27 0.95 10.76
N ILE A 28 -9.19 0.15 10.61
CA ILE A 28 -9.21 -1.30 10.83
C ILE A 28 -8.18 -1.66 11.90
N SER A 29 -8.36 -2.80 12.55
CA SER A 29 -7.34 -3.32 13.46
C SER A 29 -6.03 -3.56 12.71
N PRO A 30 -4.85 -3.28 13.35
CA PRO A 30 -3.57 -3.57 12.75
C PRO A 30 -3.47 -5.03 12.27
N VAL A 31 -2.91 -5.22 11.10
CA VAL A 31 -2.79 -6.54 10.49
C VAL A 31 -1.62 -7.28 11.13
N LYS A 32 -1.92 -8.41 11.78
CA LYS A 32 -0.88 -9.30 12.31
C LYS A 32 -0.40 -10.26 11.23
N ARG A 33 0.91 -10.28 11.02
CA ARG A 33 1.58 -11.24 10.15
C ARG A 33 2.32 -12.25 11.01
N THR A 34 2.00 -13.51 10.84
CA THR A 34 2.63 -14.61 11.59
C THR A 34 3.53 -15.41 10.66
N VAL A 35 4.75 -15.63 11.09
CA VAL A 35 5.72 -16.47 10.37
C VAL A 35 5.51 -17.93 10.80
N GLN A 36 5.69 -18.86 9.85
CA GLN A 36 5.64 -20.30 10.14
C GLN A 36 6.73 -20.66 11.14
N GLY A 37 6.37 -21.44 12.17
CA GLY A 37 7.32 -21.88 13.19
C GLY A 37 8.49 -22.66 12.58
N GLY A 38 9.70 -22.35 13.01
CA GLY A 38 10.92 -22.98 12.49
C GLY A 38 11.44 -22.43 11.16
N SER A 39 10.79 -21.41 10.58
CA SER A 39 11.29 -20.77 9.38
C SER A 39 12.53 -19.92 9.66
N GLU A 40 13.51 -20.00 8.78
CA GLU A 40 14.67 -19.12 8.82
C GLU A 40 14.31 -17.70 8.35
N ALA A 41 15.02 -16.70 8.90
CA ALA A 41 14.86 -15.32 8.47
C ALA A 41 15.25 -15.16 6.98
N VAL A 42 14.38 -14.54 6.20
CA VAL A 42 14.65 -14.28 4.79
C VAL A 42 15.73 -13.24 4.64
N LYS A 43 16.84 -13.64 4.01
CA LYS A 43 17.96 -12.77 3.67
C LYS A 43 18.17 -12.79 2.16
N ARG A 44 17.80 -11.73 1.48
CA ARG A 44 18.03 -11.56 0.05
C ARG A 44 18.91 -10.35 -0.20
N GLN A 45 19.94 -10.56 -1.03
CA GLN A 45 20.83 -9.49 -1.42
C GLN A 45 20.09 -8.47 -2.28
N GLN A 46 20.39 -7.19 -2.06
CA GLN A 46 19.90 -6.11 -2.89
C GLN A 46 20.41 -6.26 -4.33
N TYR A 47 19.51 -6.12 -5.29
CA TYR A 47 19.87 -6.05 -6.71
C TYR A 47 20.67 -4.78 -6.99
N PRO A 48 21.60 -4.81 -7.94
CA PRO A 48 22.26 -3.59 -8.40
C PRO A 48 21.24 -2.58 -8.91
N ILE A 49 21.28 -1.37 -8.36
CA ILE A 49 20.41 -0.27 -8.78
C ILE A 49 21.30 0.81 -9.44
N PRO A 50 21.00 1.24 -10.67
CA PRO A 50 21.68 2.35 -11.30
C PRO A 50 21.62 3.62 -10.44
N LEU A 51 22.70 4.41 -10.44
CA LEU A 51 22.82 5.61 -9.60
C LEU A 51 21.67 6.60 -9.82
N GLU A 52 21.26 6.80 -11.06
CA GLU A 52 20.13 7.65 -11.42
C GLU A 52 18.83 7.25 -10.65
N ARG A 53 18.55 5.95 -10.61
CA ARG A 53 17.38 5.42 -9.90
C ARG A 53 17.50 5.53 -8.38
N ILE A 54 18.72 5.41 -7.85
CA ILE A 54 18.97 5.65 -6.42
C ILE A 54 18.66 7.12 -6.07
N ILE A 55 19.13 8.05 -6.91
CA ILE A 55 18.88 9.48 -6.73
C ILE A 55 17.38 9.77 -6.79
N GLY A 56 16.67 9.21 -7.78
CA GLY A 56 15.22 9.40 -7.94
C GLY A 56 14.38 8.76 -6.83
N LEU A 57 14.84 7.65 -6.22
CA LEU A 57 14.14 6.98 -5.14
C LEU A 57 14.35 7.65 -3.76
N LYS A 58 15.48 8.35 -3.60
CA LYS A 58 15.84 8.98 -2.32
C LYS A 58 14.74 9.88 -1.74
N PRO A 59 14.14 10.83 -2.48
CA PRO A 59 13.07 11.67 -1.96
C PRO A 59 11.83 10.87 -1.55
N VAL A 60 11.50 9.80 -2.27
CA VAL A 60 10.38 8.92 -1.93
C VAL A 60 10.59 8.28 -0.55
N ILE A 61 11.78 7.71 -0.32
CA ILE A 61 12.13 7.10 0.97
C ILE A 61 12.13 8.16 2.08
N GLN A 62 12.67 9.35 1.84
CA GLN A 62 12.68 10.43 2.82
C GLN A 62 11.27 10.84 3.22
N THR A 63 10.34 10.93 2.29
CA THR A 63 8.92 11.22 2.55
C THR A 63 8.30 10.11 3.40
N LEU A 64 8.51 8.84 3.04
CA LEU A 64 7.97 7.71 3.81
C LEU A 64 8.50 7.65 5.25
N VAL A 65 9.76 8.01 5.46
CA VAL A 65 10.35 8.12 6.81
C VAL A 65 9.76 9.31 7.56
N LYS A 66 9.63 10.47 6.90
CA LYS A 66 9.03 11.67 7.48
C LYS A 66 7.58 11.44 7.91
N ASP A 67 6.82 10.70 7.12
CA ASP A 67 5.42 10.36 7.38
C ASP A 67 5.28 9.21 8.41
N GLY A 68 6.39 8.69 8.95
CA GLY A 68 6.38 7.60 9.93
C GLY A 68 5.97 6.22 9.36
N LEU A 69 5.96 6.07 8.04
CA LEU A 69 5.62 4.81 7.36
C LEU A 69 6.82 3.87 7.23
N LEU A 70 8.01 4.41 7.32
CA LEU A 70 9.26 3.67 7.38
C LEU A 70 10.07 4.12 8.59
N GLU A 71 10.69 3.17 9.25
CA GLU A 71 11.65 3.44 10.31
C GLU A 71 13.00 2.77 10.02
N LEU A 72 14.07 3.37 10.51
CA LEU A 72 15.38 2.75 10.45
C LEU A 72 15.48 1.71 11.57
N ARG A 73 15.61 0.45 11.19
CA ARG A 73 15.68 -0.68 12.14
C ARG A 73 16.69 -1.72 11.68
N MET A 74 17.41 -2.30 12.64
CA MET A 74 18.16 -3.53 12.40
C MET A 74 17.19 -4.71 12.40
N SER A 75 17.19 -5.50 11.32
CA SER A 75 16.30 -6.67 11.19
C SER A 75 17.09 -7.87 10.69
N PRO A 76 16.80 -9.09 11.17
CA PRO A 76 17.31 -10.31 10.57
C PRO A 76 16.73 -10.57 9.17
N TYR A 77 15.62 -9.95 8.83
CA TYR A 77 14.98 -10.06 7.52
C TYR A 77 15.49 -8.97 6.59
N ASN A 78 15.78 -9.35 5.36
CA ASN A 78 16.17 -8.41 4.31
C ASN A 78 15.56 -8.82 2.97
N THR A 79 14.88 -7.90 2.32
CA THR A 79 14.29 -8.08 1.00
C THR A 79 14.71 -6.94 0.06
N PRO A 80 15.04 -7.25 -1.20
CA PRO A 80 15.49 -6.22 -2.12
C PRO A 80 14.36 -5.27 -2.51
N ILE A 81 14.75 -4.03 -2.77
CA ILE A 81 13.87 -2.99 -3.32
C ILE A 81 14.14 -2.79 -4.81
N LEU A 82 13.10 -2.39 -5.52
CA LEU A 82 13.11 -2.11 -6.94
C LEU A 82 12.52 -0.71 -7.17
N PRO A 83 13.30 0.25 -7.69
CA PRO A 83 12.76 1.52 -8.13
C PRO A 83 12.03 1.34 -9.46
N VAL A 84 10.75 1.57 -9.49
CA VAL A 84 9.93 1.55 -10.71
C VAL A 84 9.58 2.97 -11.09
N GLN A 85 9.99 3.37 -12.29
CA GLN A 85 9.70 4.70 -12.81
C GLN A 85 8.26 4.79 -13.30
N ARG A 86 7.57 5.86 -12.91
CA ARG A 86 6.25 6.22 -13.40
C ARG A 86 6.35 6.98 -14.72
N ALA A 87 5.23 7.13 -15.40
CA ALA A 87 5.16 7.90 -16.66
C ALA A 87 5.49 9.39 -16.48
N ASP A 88 5.30 9.94 -15.30
CA ASP A 88 5.62 11.31 -14.92
C ASP A 88 7.10 11.53 -14.53
N GLY A 89 7.92 10.46 -14.62
CA GLY A 89 9.34 10.50 -14.26
C GLY A 89 9.63 10.27 -12.77
N THR A 90 8.63 10.25 -11.90
CA THR A 90 8.78 9.90 -10.48
C THR A 90 9.03 8.41 -10.28
N TYR A 91 9.39 8.00 -9.06
CA TYR A 91 9.68 6.60 -8.76
C TYR A 91 8.75 6.02 -7.71
N TRP A 92 8.40 4.76 -7.90
CA TRP A 92 7.79 3.92 -6.87
C TRP A 92 8.83 3.08 -6.16
N LEU A 93 8.68 2.97 -4.84
CA LEU A 93 9.40 1.99 -4.03
C LEU A 93 8.63 0.67 -4.07
N VAL A 94 9.11 -0.28 -4.85
CA VAL A 94 8.60 -1.66 -4.86
C VAL A 94 9.52 -2.54 -4.03
N ARG A 95 8.96 -3.43 -3.23
CA ARG A 95 9.70 -4.41 -2.42
C ARG A 95 9.45 -5.81 -2.97
N ASP A 96 10.50 -6.59 -3.13
CA ASP A 96 10.37 -7.99 -3.53
C ASP A 96 10.07 -8.85 -2.30
N LEU A 97 8.80 -9.03 -2.02
CA LEU A 97 8.33 -9.80 -0.86
C LEU A 97 8.05 -11.28 -1.18
N ARG A 98 8.38 -11.77 -2.39
CA ARG A 98 8.07 -13.14 -2.81
C ARG A 98 8.57 -14.18 -1.80
N LYS A 99 9.82 -14.07 -1.36
CA LYS A 99 10.39 -14.99 -0.38
C LYS A 99 9.83 -14.82 1.04
N SER A 100 9.54 -13.60 1.44
CA SER A 100 8.86 -13.36 2.72
C SER A 100 7.45 -13.96 2.72
N ASN A 101 6.74 -13.87 1.60
CA ASN A 101 5.39 -14.44 1.46
C ASN A 101 5.37 -15.98 1.48
N GLU A 102 6.50 -16.65 1.21
CA GLU A 102 6.60 -18.11 1.30
C GLU A 102 6.57 -18.59 2.75
N ILE A 103 7.11 -17.83 3.69
CA ILE A 103 7.22 -18.20 5.10
C ILE A 103 6.13 -17.63 5.99
N VAL A 104 5.35 -16.67 5.50
CA VAL A 104 4.20 -16.12 6.23
C VAL A 104 3.03 -17.10 6.16
N LEU A 105 2.34 -17.31 7.28
CA LEU A 105 1.11 -18.08 7.31
C LEU A 105 0.06 -17.44 6.41
N LYS A 106 -0.43 -18.21 5.44
CA LYS A 106 -1.43 -17.75 4.51
C LYS A 106 -2.76 -17.56 5.24
N GLN A 107 -3.29 -16.36 5.18
CA GLN A 107 -4.63 -16.05 5.62
C GLN A 107 -5.51 -15.96 4.38
N HIS A 108 -6.61 -16.70 4.39
CA HIS A 108 -7.61 -16.68 3.32
C HIS A 108 -8.86 -15.98 3.83
N PRO A 109 -8.97 -14.65 3.66
CA PRO A 109 -10.18 -13.94 4.05
C PRO A 109 -11.35 -14.43 3.19
N VAL A 110 -12.49 -14.64 3.83
CA VAL A 110 -13.75 -14.89 3.11
C VAL A 110 -14.21 -13.56 2.54
N ALA A 111 -13.81 -13.29 1.30
CA ALA A 111 -14.32 -12.14 0.56
C ALA A 111 -15.46 -12.58 -0.36
N PRO A 112 -16.61 -11.91 -0.34
CA PRO A 112 -17.68 -12.19 -1.29
C PRO A 112 -17.19 -11.91 -2.72
N SER A 113 -17.67 -12.70 -3.67
CA SER A 113 -17.32 -12.46 -5.07
C SER A 113 -17.91 -11.11 -5.55
N PRO A 114 -17.26 -10.43 -6.52
CA PRO A 114 -17.84 -9.21 -7.07
C PRO A 114 -19.28 -9.36 -7.57
N SER A 115 -19.61 -10.51 -8.18
CA SER A 115 -20.98 -10.81 -8.61
C SER A 115 -21.96 -10.88 -7.44
N THR A 116 -21.56 -11.50 -6.31
CA THR A 116 -22.38 -11.52 -5.10
C THR A 116 -22.60 -10.12 -4.54
N LEU A 117 -21.56 -9.28 -4.52
CA LEU A 117 -21.68 -7.88 -4.09
C LEU A 117 -22.65 -7.11 -4.99
N MET A 118 -22.53 -7.28 -6.31
CA MET A 118 -23.43 -6.62 -7.26
C MET A 118 -24.88 -7.07 -7.12
N SER A 119 -25.16 -8.34 -6.77
CA SER A 119 -26.51 -8.83 -6.54
C SER A 119 -27.18 -8.28 -5.28
N LEU A 120 -26.38 -7.74 -4.34
CA LEU A 120 -26.88 -7.09 -3.13
C LEU A 120 -27.30 -5.63 -3.35
N VAL A 121 -26.99 -5.07 -4.54
CA VAL A 121 -27.36 -3.69 -4.86
C VAL A 121 -28.84 -3.65 -5.22
N PRO A 122 -29.66 -2.89 -4.49
CA PRO A 122 -31.08 -2.76 -4.78
C PRO A 122 -31.32 -2.17 -6.17
N PRO A 123 -32.32 -2.65 -6.92
CA PRO A 123 -32.59 -2.25 -8.31
C PRO A 123 -33.01 -0.78 -8.46
N GLU A 124 -33.43 -0.15 -7.40
CA GLU A 124 -33.78 1.28 -7.34
C GLU A 124 -32.56 2.21 -7.34
N HIS A 125 -31.36 1.71 -7.01
CA HIS A 125 -30.15 2.50 -7.02
C HIS A 125 -29.68 2.78 -8.47
N LYS A 126 -29.67 4.04 -8.85
CA LYS A 126 -29.32 4.51 -10.20
C LYS A 126 -27.95 5.19 -10.26
N TRP A 127 -27.40 5.55 -9.08
CA TRP A 127 -26.15 6.30 -8.99
C TRP A 127 -25.11 5.47 -8.24
N PHE A 128 -23.91 5.44 -8.75
CA PHE A 128 -22.78 4.72 -8.19
C PHE A 128 -21.58 5.66 -8.15
N SER A 129 -20.87 5.67 -7.03
CA SER A 129 -19.59 6.35 -6.89
C SER A 129 -18.48 5.31 -6.88
N VAL A 130 -17.41 5.60 -7.60
CA VAL A 130 -16.20 4.79 -7.62
C VAL A 130 -15.07 5.61 -7.04
N THR A 131 -14.40 5.07 -6.03
CA THR A 131 -13.24 5.69 -5.39
C THR A 131 -12.07 4.75 -5.44
N ASP A 132 -10.87 5.30 -5.64
CA ASP A 132 -9.62 4.58 -5.54
C ASP A 132 -8.84 5.06 -4.30
N LEU A 133 -8.15 4.12 -3.63
CA LEU A 133 -7.33 4.44 -2.47
C LEU A 133 -5.90 4.67 -2.89
N GLU A 134 -5.44 5.91 -2.79
CA GLU A 134 -4.04 6.21 -3.03
C GLU A 134 -3.16 5.49 -2.01
N ASP A 135 -2.13 4.81 -2.53
CA ASP A 135 -1.13 4.12 -1.70
C ASP A 135 -1.73 3.16 -0.66
N ALA A 136 -2.80 2.43 -1.01
CA ALA A 136 -3.61 1.60 -0.11
C ALA A 136 -2.81 0.69 0.84
N PHE A 137 -1.67 0.15 0.40
CA PHE A 137 -0.81 -0.69 1.26
C PHE A 137 -0.23 0.06 2.45
N TRP A 138 0.02 1.36 2.31
CA TRP A 138 0.56 2.19 3.39
C TRP A 138 -0.50 2.67 4.36
N THR A 139 -1.79 2.49 4.03
CA THR A 139 -2.91 2.85 4.91
C THR A 139 -3.27 1.73 5.89
N CYS A 140 -2.76 0.52 5.67
CA CYS A 140 -2.96 -0.63 6.55
C CYS A 140 -1.83 -0.69 7.59
N ALA A 141 -2.13 -0.40 8.84
CA ALA A 141 -1.17 -0.54 9.92
C ALA A 141 -0.79 -2.02 10.12
N LEU A 142 0.48 -2.27 10.40
CA LEU A 142 0.96 -3.57 10.86
C LEU A 142 0.95 -3.62 12.38
N ASP A 143 0.68 -4.78 12.93
CA ASP A 143 0.85 -5.05 14.35
C ASP A 143 2.32 -4.93 14.74
N SER A 144 2.59 -4.48 15.97
CA SER A 144 3.96 -4.26 16.48
C SER A 144 4.82 -5.52 16.55
N GLU A 145 4.18 -6.69 16.54
CA GLU A 145 4.84 -8.00 16.54
C GLU A 145 5.00 -8.62 15.14
N SER A 146 4.65 -7.86 14.09
CA SER A 146 4.64 -8.35 12.69
C SER A 146 5.96 -8.12 11.97
#